data_a7b19765d9524d8a6aa412b484bd6cb2
#
_entry.id   a7b19765d9524d8a6aa412b484bd6cb2
#
_cell.length_a   1.000
_cell.length_b   1.000
_cell.length_c   1.000
_cell.angle_alpha   90.00
_cell.angle_beta   90.00
_cell.angle_gamma   90.00
#
_symmetry.space_group_name_H-M   'P 1'
#
loop_
_entity.id
_entity.type
_entity.pdbx_description
1 polymer ?
#
loop_
_entity_poly.entity_id
_entity_poly.type
_entity_poly.pdbx_seq_one_letter_code
_entity_poly.pdbx_strand_id
1 'polypeptide(L)'
;MNRLNWINPQDYTFACMLLMEQFQIRYMLEIPRPEYRRDMGIALKYHPAVAWYFAHRCPEYAETVQALVAAAPAVDAAEVHSVEMRILGAHEDFVIYTTPEKMASQCDFIYGWDKQRLLELADFRGKIVLDVGSGSGRLAFAAAEQAAWVYASEPVSTLREYMRDKIRREKIPNVRVVDGMCESLPYPDNTFDIVMSGHVVGDHPDEEIAELTRVVKPGGWLLDCPGDQHRKTFPNQALLERGWEEHSYEGTFGLTTYRYRKQVHK
;
A
#
# COMPACT_ATOMS: atom_id res chain seq x y z
N MET A 1 -2.49 14.85 10.61
CA MET A 1 -1.65 13.79 10.02
C MET A 1 -0.27 14.37 9.76
N ASN A 2 0.79 13.68 10.10
CA ASN A 2 2.12 14.07 9.64
C ASN A 2 2.18 13.82 8.13
N ARG A 3 2.48 14.85 7.35
CA ARG A 3 2.68 14.70 5.90
C ARG A 3 3.86 13.77 5.65
N LEU A 4 3.68 12.85 4.71
CA LEU A 4 4.73 11.91 4.31
C LEU A 4 5.77 12.58 3.41
N ASN A 5 5.37 13.68 2.75
CA ASN A 5 6.17 14.45 1.78
C ASN A 5 6.61 13.62 0.56
N TRP A 6 5.81 12.61 0.19
CA TRP A 6 6.10 11.78 -0.98
C TRP A 6 5.64 12.42 -2.29
N ILE A 7 4.72 13.40 -2.22
CA ILE A 7 4.24 14.14 -3.40
C ILE A 7 4.27 15.64 -3.17
N ASN A 8 4.41 16.40 -4.26
CA ASN A 8 3.92 17.77 -4.33
C ASN A 8 2.54 17.72 -5.01
N PRO A 9 1.44 18.07 -4.32
CA PRO A 9 0.09 18.03 -4.90
C PRO A 9 -0.04 18.83 -6.22
N GLN A 10 0.75 19.87 -6.41
CA GLN A 10 0.75 20.68 -7.65
C GLN A 10 1.23 19.90 -8.89
N ASP A 11 1.91 18.77 -8.71
CA ASP A 11 2.35 17.90 -9.81
C ASP A 11 1.23 16.99 -10.32
N TYR A 12 0.06 17.03 -9.69
CA TYR A 12 -1.07 16.16 -9.99
C TYR A 12 -2.32 16.96 -10.33
N THR A 13 -3.17 16.39 -11.16
CA THR A 13 -4.52 16.88 -11.38
C THR A 13 -5.52 16.05 -10.59
N PHE A 14 -6.65 16.64 -10.20
CA PHE A 14 -7.69 15.90 -9.48
C PHE A 14 -8.25 14.69 -10.27
N ALA A 15 -8.04 14.67 -11.59
CA ALA A 15 -8.38 13.53 -12.44
C ALA A 15 -7.64 12.23 -12.08
N CYS A 16 -6.52 12.27 -11.33
CA CYS A 16 -5.85 11.07 -10.82
C CYS A 16 -6.76 10.22 -9.93
N MET A 17 -7.81 10.80 -9.35
CA MET A 17 -8.83 10.09 -8.58
C MET A 17 -9.61 9.07 -9.42
N LEU A 18 -9.59 9.14 -10.74
CA LEU A 18 -10.13 8.11 -11.65
C LEU A 18 -9.30 6.80 -11.66
N LEU A 19 -8.14 6.80 -11.02
CA LEU A 19 -7.28 5.62 -10.86
C LEU A 19 -7.41 4.94 -9.49
N MET A 20 -8.29 5.46 -8.63
CA MET A 20 -8.49 4.91 -7.28
C MET A 20 -9.26 3.59 -7.31
N GLU A 21 -8.85 2.66 -6.48
CA GLU A 21 -9.55 1.40 -6.23
C GLU A 21 -10.70 1.59 -5.24
N GLN A 22 -11.60 0.60 -5.18
CA GLN A 22 -12.79 0.67 -4.32
C GLN A 22 -12.44 0.95 -2.86
N PHE A 23 -11.44 0.27 -2.29
CA PHE A 23 -11.07 0.46 -0.89
C PHE A 23 -10.58 1.88 -0.61
N GLN A 24 -9.84 2.49 -1.54
CA GLN A 24 -9.36 3.87 -1.42
C GLN A 24 -10.54 4.86 -1.47
N ILE A 25 -11.47 4.65 -2.40
CA ILE A 25 -12.68 5.48 -2.53
C ILE A 25 -13.52 5.39 -1.25
N ARG A 26 -13.76 4.17 -0.73
CA ARG A 26 -14.49 3.94 0.53
C ARG A 26 -13.84 4.69 1.68
N TYR A 27 -12.53 4.50 1.87
CA TYR A 27 -11.77 5.19 2.90
C TYR A 27 -11.96 6.71 2.83
N MET A 28 -11.84 7.32 1.65
CA MET A 28 -12.03 8.76 1.47
C MET A 28 -13.46 9.21 1.80
N LEU A 29 -14.48 8.44 1.41
CA LEU A 29 -15.88 8.79 1.62
C LEU A 29 -16.36 8.57 3.06
N GLU A 30 -15.66 7.74 3.84
CA GLU A 30 -15.94 7.45 5.25
C GLU A 30 -15.35 8.47 6.21
N ILE A 31 -14.45 9.36 5.77
CA ILE A 31 -13.85 10.38 6.65
C ILE A 31 -14.94 11.32 7.19
N PRO A 32 -15.18 11.35 8.52
CA PRO A 32 -16.34 12.05 9.08
C PRO A 32 -16.13 13.55 9.30
N ARG A 33 -14.89 14.06 9.14
CA ARG A 33 -14.54 15.45 9.45
C ARG A 33 -15.31 16.44 8.56
N PRO A 34 -16.06 17.43 9.14
CA PRO A 34 -16.92 18.32 8.37
C PRO A 34 -16.18 19.14 7.30
N GLU A 35 -14.99 19.66 7.63
CA GLU A 35 -14.15 20.42 6.69
C GLU A 35 -13.68 19.56 5.51
N TYR A 36 -13.30 18.33 5.76
CA TYR A 36 -12.92 17.40 4.70
C TYR A 36 -14.12 17.05 3.80
N ARG A 37 -15.28 16.79 4.39
CA ARG A 37 -16.51 16.49 3.64
C ARG A 37 -16.95 17.67 2.78
N ARG A 38 -16.83 18.90 3.30
CA ARG A 38 -17.07 20.13 2.52
C ARG A 38 -16.13 20.21 1.31
N ASP A 39 -14.82 20.00 1.55
CA ASP A 39 -13.81 20.06 0.50
C ASP A 39 -14.02 18.95 -0.54
N MET A 40 -14.28 17.72 -0.13
CA MET A 40 -14.61 16.61 -1.02
C MET A 40 -15.86 16.91 -1.85
N GLY A 41 -16.90 17.46 -1.25
CA GLY A 41 -18.13 17.88 -1.96
C GLY A 41 -17.85 18.95 -3.03
N ILE A 42 -17.02 19.95 -2.73
CA ILE A 42 -16.60 20.97 -3.71
C ILE A 42 -15.81 20.31 -4.85
N ALA A 43 -14.79 19.52 -4.53
CA ALA A 43 -13.97 18.85 -5.54
C ALA A 43 -14.83 17.99 -6.47
N LEU A 44 -15.71 17.14 -5.93
CA LEU A 44 -16.61 16.29 -6.71
C LEU A 44 -17.61 17.10 -7.56
N LYS A 45 -18.11 18.24 -7.06
CA LYS A 45 -19.02 19.12 -7.80
C LYS A 45 -18.38 19.70 -9.06
N TYR A 46 -17.10 20.07 -8.97
CA TYR A 46 -16.36 20.67 -10.09
C TYR A 46 -15.66 19.61 -10.97
N HIS A 47 -15.65 18.34 -10.52
CA HIS A 47 -15.15 17.19 -11.29
C HIS A 47 -16.22 16.10 -11.46
N PRO A 48 -17.25 16.34 -12.27
CA PRO A 48 -18.40 15.42 -12.39
C PRO A 48 -18.02 14.03 -12.88
N ALA A 49 -16.93 13.86 -13.65
CA ALA A 49 -16.41 12.55 -14.05
C ALA A 49 -15.89 11.75 -12.85
N VAL A 50 -15.21 12.40 -11.88
CA VAL A 50 -14.74 11.77 -10.66
C VAL A 50 -15.92 11.41 -9.75
N ALA A 51 -16.89 12.32 -9.60
CA ALA A 51 -18.11 12.04 -8.83
C ALA A 51 -18.87 10.84 -9.38
N TRP A 52 -19.03 10.79 -10.70
CA TRP A 52 -19.66 9.67 -11.39
C TRP A 52 -18.87 8.37 -11.16
N TYR A 53 -17.56 8.42 -11.32
CA TYR A 53 -16.67 7.28 -11.11
C TYR A 53 -16.78 6.73 -9.68
N PHE A 54 -16.71 7.60 -8.67
CA PHE A 54 -16.84 7.19 -7.26
C PHE A 54 -18.18 6.49 -6.98
N ALA A 55 -19.28 7.07 -7.45
CA ALA A 55 -20.62 6.51 -7.28
C ALA A 55 -20.81 5.15 -8.00
N HIS A 56 -20.10 4.94 -9.12
CA HIS A 56 -20.21 3.68 -9.89
C HIS A 56 -19.24 2.60 -9.41
N ARG A 57 -18.04 3.00 -8.95
CA ARG A 57 -17.08 2.05 -8.36
C ARG A 57 -17.51 1.56 -6.98
N CYS A 58 -18.21 2.41 -6.22
CA CYS A 58 -18.74 2.11 -4.89
C CYS A 58 -20.24 2.45 -4.84
N PRO A 59 -21.12 1.61 -5.42
CA PRO A 59 -22.57 1.89 -5.50
C PRO A 59 -23.22 2.10 -4.13
N GLU A 60 -22.69 1.47 -3.08
CA GLU A 60 -23.14 1.63 -1.69
C GLU A 60 -22.93 3.06 -1.16
N TYR A 61 -22.03 3.85 -1.77
CA TYR A 61 -21.77 5.26 -1.44
C TYR A 61 -22.37 6.25 -2.47
N ALA A 62 -23.16 5.80 -3.45
CA ALA A 62 -23.70 6.66 -4.49
C ALA A 62 -24.52 7.82 -3.90
N GLU A 63 -25.37 7.55 -2.91
CA GLU A 63 -26.16 8.58 -2.20
C GLU A 63 -25.26 9.53 -1.42
N THR A 64 -24.19 9.04 -0.80
CA THR A 64 -23.20 9.87 -0.10
C THR A 64 -22.53 10.84 -1.07
N VAL A 65 -22.10 10.37 -2.23
CA VAL A 65 -21.49 11.21 -3.28
C VAL A 65 -22.50 12.30 -3.75
N GLN A 66 -23.73 11.92 -4.01
CA GLN A 66 -24.79 12.85 -4.42
C GLN A 66 -25.05 13.93 -3.34
N ALA A 67 -25.14 13.51 -2.07
CA ALA A 67 -25.34 14.40 -0.94
C ALA A 67 -24.16 15.39 -0.77
N LEU A 68 -22.92 14.93 -0.91
CA LEU A 68 -21.72 15.77 -0.86
C LEU A 68 -21.74 16.84 -1.96
N VAL A 69 -22.05 16.44 -3.19
CA VAL A 69 -22.15 17.37 -4.34
C VAL A 69 -23.27 18.38 -4.16
N ALA A 70 -24.44 17.93 -3.69
CA ALA A 70 -25.60 18.80 -3.47
C ALA A 70 -25.39 19.83 -2.36
N ALA A 71 -24.70 19.44 -1.28
CA ALA A 71 -24.39 20.31 -0.15
C ALA A 71 -23.22 21.30 -0.44
N ALA A 72 -22.44 21.06 -1.49
CA ALA A 72 -21.26 21.86 -1.80
C ALA A 72 -21.64 23.26 -2.30
N PRO A 73 -21.06 24.33 -1.70
CA PRO A 73 -21.29 25.70 -2.17
C PRO A 73 -20.74 25.91 -3.59
N ALA A 74 -21.25 26.94 -4.25
CA ALA A 74 -20.57 27.49 -5.43
C ALA A 74 -19.36 28.30 -4.96
N VAL A 75 -18.20 28.08 -5.58
CA VAL A 75 -16.94 28.75 -5.25
C VAL A 75 -16.23 29.16 -6.55
N ASP A 76 -15.25 30.03 -6.45
CA ASP A 76 -14.44 30.47 -7.60
C ASP A 76 -13.35 29.40 -7.93
N ALA A 77 -12.67 29.57 -9.06
CA ALA A 77 -11.66 28.66 -9.53
C ALA A 77 -10.43 28.57 -8.59
N ALA A 78 -10.11 29.65 -7.87
CA ALA A 78 -8.98 29.66 -6.94
C ALA A 78 -9.28 28.79 -5.71
N GLU A 79 -10.51 28.88 -5.18
CA GLU A 79 -10.94 27.98 -4.08
C GLU A 79 -11.05 26.53 -4.55
N VAL A 80 -11.55 26.25 -5.76
CA VAL A 80 -11.56 24.88 -6.32
C VAL A 80 -10.14 24.31 -6.31
N HIS A 81 -9.18 25.02 -6.89
CA HIS A 81 -7.79 24.60 -6.91
C HIS A 81 -7.22 24.38 -5.49
N SER A 82 -7.52 25.29 -4.57
CA SER A 82 -7.08 25.15 -3.18
C SER A 82 -7.63 23.91 -2.50
N VAL A 83 -8.90 23.59 -2.75
CA VAL A 83 -9.58 22.36 -2.27
C VAL A 83 -8.92 21.12 -2.85
N GLU A 84 -8.67 21.09 -4.16
CA GLU A 84 -7.98 19.98 -4.83
C GLU A 84 -6.64 19.69 -4.16
N MET A 85 -5.83 20.73 -3.94
CA MET A 85 -4.52 20.59 -3.29
C MET A 85 -4.62 20.04 -1.86
N ARG A 86 -5.67 20.44 -1.11
CA ARG A 86 -5.90 19.92 0.23
C ARG A 86 -6.28 18.43 0.20
N ILE A 87 -7.17 18.02 -0.70
CA ILE A 87 -7.57 16.61 -0.84
C ILE A 87 -6.39 15.76 -1.31
N LEU A 88 -5.67 16.16 -2.35
CA LEU A 88 -4.50 15.44 -2.86
C LEU A 88 -3.41 15.31 -1.78
N GLY A 89 -3.14 16.38 -1.03
CA GLY A 89 -2.17 16.34 0.05
C GLY A 89 -2.63 15.57 1.30
N ALA A 90 -3.93 15.38 1.49
CA ALA A 90 -4.46 14.55 2.57
C ALA A 90 -4.34 13.05 2.26
N HIS A 91 -4.21 12.70 0.99
CA HIS A 91 -4.13 11.31 0.47
C HIS A 91 -2.87 11.09 -0.36
N GLU A 92 -1.75 11.67 0.06
CA GLU A 92 -0.49 11.53 -0.66
C GLU A 92 -0.03 10.08 -0.81
N ASP A 93 -0.37 9.20 0.13
CA ASP A 93 -0.17 7.76 0.10
C ASP A 93 -0.97 7.06 -1.01
N PHE A 94 -2.18 7.53 -1.32
CA PHE A 94 -2.98 7.00 -2.44
C PHE A 94 -2.56 7.63 -3.78
N VAL A 95 -2.31 8.95 -3.76
CA VAL A 95 -1.97 9.70 -4.96
C VAL A 95 -0.65 9.24 -5.56
N ILE A 96 0.36 8.93 -4.73
CA ILE A 96 1.67 8.45 -5.22
C ILE A 96 1.54 7.13 -5.99
N TYR A 97 0.55 6.27 -5.66
CA TYR A 97 0.30 5.01 -6.37
C TYR A 97 -0.20 5.20 -7.79
N THR A 98 -0.69 6.40 -8.14
CA THR A 98 -1.08 6.72 -9.53
C THR A 98 0.11 7.00 -10.45
N THR A 99 1.31 7.14 -9.87
CA THR A 99 2.58 7.38 -10.58
C THR A 99 3.69 6.49 -10.02
N PRO A 100 3.66 5.17 -10.28
CA PRO A 100 4.59 4.21 -9.68
C PRO A 100 6.07 4.51 -9.93
N GLU A 101 6.40 5.16 -11.03
CA GLU A 101 7.77 5.59 -11.34
C GLU A 101 8.28 6.66 -10.37
N LYS A 102 7.39 7.60 -9.98
CA LYS A 102 7.71 8.60 -8.95
C LYS A 102 7.83 7.94 -7.57
N MET A 103 6.98 6.96 -7.27
CA MET A 103 7.05 6.21 -6.01
C MET A 103 8.44 5.61 -5.78
N ALA A 104 9.06 5.03 -6.80
CA ALA A 104 10.38 4.42 -6.70
C ALA A 104 11.50 5.41 -6.34
N SER A 105 11.32 6.69 -6.64
CA SER A 105 12.32 7.75 -6.40
C SER A 105 11.99 8.68 -5.24
N GLN A 106 10.74 8.73 -4.79
CA GLN A 106 10.27 9.69 -3.78
C GLN A 106 9.93 9.04 -2.44
N CYS A 107 9.53 7.75 -2.43
CA CYS A 107 9.26 7.05 -1.19
C CYS A 107 10.56 6.57 -0.55
N ASP A 108 10.85 7.10 0.63
CA ASP A 108 12.08 6.87 1.39
C ASP A 108 12.34 5.38 1.70
N PHE A 109 11.29 4.60 1.95
CA PHE A 109 11.39 3.16 2.19
C PHE A 109 11.74 2.34 0.93
N ILE A 110 11.82 2.97 -0.27
CA ILE A 110 12.17 2.30 -1.53
C ILE A 110 13.58 2.70 -1.97
N TYR A 111 13.86 4.01 -2.10
CA TYR A 111 15.19 4.44 -2.54
C TYR A 111 16.23 4.27 -1.41
N GLY A 112 17.41 3.79 -1.78
CA GLY A 112 18.49 3.56 -0.83
C GLY A 112 18.28 2.36 0.13
N TRP A 113 17.19 1.59 -0.05
CA TRP A 113 16.94 0.38 0.72
C TRP A 113 17.88 -0.76 0.29
N ASP A 114 18.48 -1.40 1.31
CA ASP A 114 19.33 -2.56 1.11
C ASP A 114 18.52 -3.86 1.18
N LYS A 115 18.44 -4.56 0.05
CA LYS A 115 17.72 -5.85 -0.04
C LYS A 115 18.26 -6.93 0.91
N GLN A 116 19.51 -6.84 1.36
CA GLN A 116 20.07 -7.77 2.34
C GLN A 116 19.28 -7.74 3.65
N ARG A 117 18.66 -6.61 3.97
CA ARG A 117 17.79 -6.47 5.14
C ARG A 117 16.58 -7.41 5.11
N LEU A 118 16.06 -7.74 3.93
CA LEU A 118 15.05 -8.79 3.78
C LEU A 118 15.69 -10.20 3.81
N LEU A 119 16.74 -10.39 3.02
CA LEU A 119 17.32 -11.70 2.78
C LEU A 119 17.98 -12.32 4.04
N GLU A 120 18.32 -11.51 5.04
CA GLU A 120 18.82 -11.96 6.35
C GLU A 120 17.71 -12.54 7.25
N LEU A 121 16.43 -12.25 7.00
CA LEU A 121 15.33 -12.67 7.87
C LEU A 121 14.98 -14.15 7.71
N ALA A 122 15.18 -14.73 6.52
CA ALA A 122 14.92 -16.14 6.23
C ALA A 122 15.75 -16.64 5.04
N ASP A 123 15.85 -17.96 4.86
CA ASP A 123 16.45 -18.56 3.65
C ASP A 123 15.41 -18.66 2.53
N PHE A 124 15.57 -17.85 1.50
CA PHE A 124 14.68 -17.77 0.34
C PHE A 124 14.99 -18.81 -0.75
N ARG A 125 16.15 -19.50 -0.70
CA ARG A 125 16.60 -20.38 -1.78
C ARG A 125 15.64 -21.51 -2.04
N GLY A 126 15.12 -21.55 -3.29
CA GLY A 126 14.18 -22.57 -3.74
C GLY A 126 12.78 -22.51 -3.10
N LYS A 127 12.43 -21.44 -2.39
CA LYS A 127 11.16 -21.27 -1.70
C LYS A 127 10.07 -20.73 -2.61
N ILE A 128 8.82 -21.01 -2.25
CA ILE A 128 7.62 -20.37 -2.79
C ILE A 128 7.24 -19.25 -1.83
N VAL A 129 7.28 -18.01 -2.30
CA VAL A 129 7.16 -16.79 -1.50
C VAL A 129 5.91 -16.01 -1.91
N LEU A 130 5.20 -15.46 -0.93
CA LEU A 130 4.15 -14.45 -1.14
C LEU A 130 4.63 -13.11 -0.58
N ASP A 131 4.51 -12.06 -1.38
CA ASP A 131 4.65 -10.65 -0.99
C ASP A 131 3.25 -10.03 -0.97
N VAL A 132 2.78 -9.57 0.19
CA VAL A 132 1.44 -9.01 0.39
C VAL A 132 1.53 -7.49 0.49
N GLY A 133 0.70 -6.79 -0.30
CA GLY A 133 0.80 -5.34 -0.47
C GLY A 133 2.12 -4.97 -1.14
N SER A 134 2.40 -5.63 -2.26
CA SER A 134 3.73 -5.60 -2.89
C SER A 134 4.16 -4.20 -3.36
N GLY A 135 3.22 -3.26 -3.51
CA GLY A 135 3.51 -1.92 -3.99
C GLY A 135 4.17 -1.93 -5.38
N SER A 136 5.31 -1.26 -5.50
CA SER A 136 6.14 -1.29 -6.73
C SER A 136 7.01 -2.55 -6.86
N GLY A 137 6.86 -3.52 -5.95
CA GLY A 137 7.56 -4.81 -5.98
C GLY A 137 8.91 -4.83 -5.27
N ARG A 138 9.16 -3.91 -4.35
CA ARG A 138 10.44 -3.81 -3.62
C ARG A 138 10.87 -5.14 -2.99
N LEU A 139 9.99 -5.76 -2.20
CA LEU A 139 10.28 -7.04 -1.54
C LEU A 139 10.20 -8.20 -2.55
N ALA A 140 9.19 -8.22 -3.42
CA ALA A 140 9.00 -9.27 -4.41
C ALA A 140 10.23 -9.47 -5.30
N PHE A 141 10.80 -8.40 -5.86
CA PHE A 141 11.96 -8.49 -6.74
C PHE A 141 13.24 -8.86 -5.99
N ALA A 142 13.40 -8.41 -4.74
CA ALA A 142 14.52 -8.83 -3.89
C ALA A 142 14.47 -10.33 -3.58
N ALA A 143 13.31 -10.84 -3.19
CA ALA A 143 13.12 -12.26 -2.93
C ALA A 143 13.30 -13.13 -4.18
N ALA A 144 12.89 -12.63 -5.36
CA ALA A 144 12.97 -13.35 -6.63
C ALA A 144 14.41 -13.71 -7.06
N GLU A 145 15.42 -13.02 -6.52
CA GLU A 145 16.82 -13.37 -6.79
C GLU A 145 17.23 -14.75 -6.26
N GLN A 146 16.52 -15.27 -5.25
CA GLN A 146 16.83 -16.56 -4.60
C GLN A 146 15.65 -17.53 -4.61
N ALA A 147 14.42 -17.04 -4.59
CA ALA A 147 13.21 -17.85 -4.51
C ALA A 147 12.97 -18.65 -5.80
N ALA A 148 12.35 -19.82 -5.68
CA ALA A 148 11.86 -20.56 -6.84
C ALA A 148 10.74 -19.78 -7.53
N TRP A 149 9.78 -19.27 -6.75
CA TRP A 149 8.64 -18.47 -7.22
C TRP A 149 8.28 -17.41 -6.20
N VAL A 150 7.91 -16.22 -6.68
CA VAL A 150 7.34 -15.13 -5.87
C VAL A 150 5.97 -14.77 -6.45
N TYR A 151 4.98 -14.74 -5.58
CA TYR A 151 3.66 -14.19 -5.85
C TYR A 151 3.57 -12.83 -5.19
N ALA A 152 3.28 -11.81 -5.98
CA ALA A 152 3.14 -10.42 -5.55
C ALA A 152 1.66 -10.07 -5.55
N SER A 153 1.04 -10.02 -4.37
CA SER A 153 -0.36 -9.61 -4.20
C SER A 153 -0.43 -8.11 -3.93
N GLU A 154 -1.18 -7.39 -4.78
CA GLU A 154 -1.29 -5.94 -4.71
C GLU A 154 -2.69 -5.51 -5.15
N PRO A 155 -3.48 -4.80 -4.32
CA PRO A 155 -4.83 -4.38 -4.68
C PRO A 155 -4.88 -3.22 -5.68
N VAL A 156 -3.81 -2.42 -5.81
CA VAL A 156 -3.78 -1.24 -6.67
C VAL A 156 -3.39 -1.62 -8.09
N SER A 157 -4.27 -1.38 -9.07
CA SER A 157 -4.08 -1.79 -10.47
C SER A 157 -2.87 -1.15 -11.13
N THR A 158 -2.63 0.14 -10.90
CA THR A 158 -1.47 0.87 -11.45
C THR A 158 -0.14 0.27 -10.99
N LEU A 159 -0.05 -0.14 -9.73
CA LEU A 159 1.13 -0.81 -9.18
C LEU A 159 1.29 -2.22 -9.75
N ARG A 160 0.19 -2.98 -9.92
CA ARG A 160 0.25 -4.28 -10.60
C ARG A 160 0.74 -4.17 -12.04
N GLU A 161 0.26 -3.17 -12.79
CA GLU A 161 0.70 -2.92 -14.17
C GLU A 161 2.19 -2.56 -14.21
N TYR A 162 2.63 -1.66 -13.34
CA TYR A 162 4.04 -1.30 -13.21
C TYR A 162 4.94 -2.52 -12.96
N MET A 163 4.57 -3.39 -12.02
CA MET A 163 5.33 -4.62 -11.75
C MET A 163 5.35 -5.56 -12.96
N ARG A 164 4.21 -5.73 -13.65
CA ARG A 164 4.14 -6.58 -14.87
C ARG A 164 5.00 -6.03 -15.99
N ASP A 165 5.05 -4.70 -16.17
CA ASP A 165 5.90 -4.05 -17.14
C ASP A 165 7.38 -4.24 -16.82
N LYS A 166 7.75 -4.08 -15.55
CA LYS A 166 9.10 -4.36 -15.06
C LYS A 166 9.51 -5.80 -15.31
N ILE A 167 8.64 -6.77 -15.00
CA ILE A 167 8.88 -8.21 -15.26
C ILE A 167 9.14 -8.46 -16.73
N ARG A 168 8.35 -7.88 -17.65
CA ARG A 168 8.53 -8.02 -19.10
C ARG A 168 9.84 -7.40 -19.58
N ARG A 169 10.10 -6.16 -19.17
CA ARG A 169 11.29 -5.39 -19.56
C ARG A 169 12.58 -6.05 -19.10
N GLU A 170 12.61 -6.53 -17.86
CA GLU A 170 13.79 -7.10 -17.22
C GLU A 170 13.87 -8.64 -17.34
N LYS A 171 12.86 -9.25 -18.01
CA LYS A 171 12.77 -10.69 -18.25
C LYS A 171 12.85 -11.53 -16.98
N ILE A 172 12.16 -11.11 -15.91
CA ILE A 172 12.14 -11.80 -14.62
C ILE A 172 11.20 -13.01 -14.73
N PRO A 173 11.70 -14.26 -14.64
CA PRO A 173 10.90 -15.44 -14.98
C PRO A 173 9.97 -15.91 -13.87
N ASN A 174 10.30 -15.61 -12.62
CA ASN A 174 9.77 -16.28 -11.43
C ASN A 174 8.91 -15.37 -10.52
N VAL A 175 8.39 -14.25 -11.03
CA VAL A 175 7.43 -13.40 -10.33
C VAL A 175 6.06 -13.46 -11.00
N ARG A 176 5.00 -13.56 -10.20
CA ARG A 176 3.60 -13.52 -10.62
C ARG A 176 2.88 -12.42 -9.84
N VAL A 177 2.23 -11.51 -10.56
CA VAL A 177 1.49 -10.38 -9.96
C VAL A 177 0.00 -10.68 -9.99
N VAL A 178 -0.61 -10.67 -8.81
CA VAL A 178 -2.02 -11.04 -8.59
C VAL A 178 -2.74 -9.92 -7.84
N ASP A 179 -4.03 -9.77 -8.10
CA ASP A 179 -4.91 -8.91 -7.31
C ASP A 179 -5.21 -9.61 -5.96
N GLY A 180 -5.09 -8.88 -4.85
CA GLY A 180 -5.39 -9.45 -3.54
C GLY A 180 -5.19 -8.44 -2.41
N MET A 181 -6.18 -8.40 -1.53
CA MET A 181 -6.16 -7.66 -0.25
C MET A 181 -5.58 -8.56 0.85
N CYS A 182 -4.96 -7.93 1.87
CA CYS A 182 -4.36 -8.67 2.99
C CYS A 182 -5.38 -9.51 3.77
N GLU A 183 -6.60 -9.00 3.91
CA GLU A 183 -7.69 -9.63 4.67
C GLU A 183 -8.37 -10.78 3.91
N SER A 184 -8.07 -10.94 2.62
CA SER A 184 -8.69 -11.97 1.76
C SER A 184 -7.77 -12.31 0.59
N LEU A 185 -6.78 -13.15 0.85
CA LEU A 185 -5.80 -13.56 -0.14
C LEU A 185 -6.35 -14.67 -1.04
N PRO A 186 -6.18 -14.57 -2.38
CA PRO A 186 -6.76 -15.53 -3.33
C PRO A 186 -5.95 -16.84 -3.43
N TYR A 187 -5.53 -17.39 -2.30
CA TYR A 187 -4.71 -18.60 -2.25
C TYR A 187 -5.25 -19.62 -1.25
N PRO A 188 -5.06 -20.93 -1.53
CA PRO A 188 -5.37 -22.00 -0.57
C PRO A 188 -4.51 -21.90 0.71
N ASP A 189 -4.97 -22.57 1.76
CA ASP A 189 -4.21 -22.75 2.99
C ASP A 189 -2.87 -23.42 2.72
N ASN A 190 -1.86 -23.10 3.51
CA ASN A 190 -0.56 -23.76 3.50
C ASN A 190 0.14 -23.78 2.13
N THR A 191 0.04 -22.70 1.37
CA THR A 191 0.60 -22.59 0.02
C THR A 191 2.07 -22.17 0.03
N PHE A 192 2.46 -21.23 0.90
CA PHE A 192 3.75 -20.54 0.83
C PHE A 192 4.72 -20.98 1.92
N ASP A 193 6.01 -21.06 1.57
CA ASP A 193 7.08 -21.31 2.54
C ASP A 193 7.40 -20.03 3.34
N ILE A 194 7.29 -18.87 2.69
CA ILE A 194 7.49 -17.53 3.28
C ILE A 194 6.35 -16.63 2.82
N VAL A 195 5.76 -15.92 3.76
CA VAL A 195 4.83 -14.78 3.49
C VAL A 195 5.45 -13.53 4.07
N MET A 196 5.60 -12.51 3.25
CA MET A 196 6.23 -11.27 3.66
C MET A 196 5.34 -10.06 3.34
N SER A 197 5.54 -8.99 4.08
CA SER A 197 4.87 -7.70 3.90
C SER A 197 5.78 -6.54 4.28
N GLY A 198 5.35 -5.33 3.98
CA GLY A 198 5.96 -4.11 4.49
C GLY A 198 4.93 -2.99 4.46
N HIS A 199 4.61 -2.42 5.64
CA HIS A 199 3.56 -1.40 5.82
C HIS A 199 2.12 -1.88 5.57
N VAL A 200 1.84 -3.17 5.75
CA VAL A 200 0.51 -3.75 5.49
C VAL A 200 -0.23 -4.05 6.78
N VAL A 201 0.45 -4.65 7.76
CA VAL A 201 -0.18 -5.04 9.03
C VAL A 201 -0.34 -3.83 9.95
N GLY A 202 -1.58 -3.49 10.32
CA GLY A 202 -1.80 -2.41 11.27
C GLY A 202 -3.23 -1.93 11.46
N ASP A 203 -4.09 -1.98 10.45
CA ASP A 203 -5.47 -1.48 10.56
C ASP A 203 -6.38 -2.52 11.26
N HIS A 204 -6.24 -3.80 10.88
CA HIS A 204 -6.97 -4.93 11.46
C HIS A 204 -6.01 -6.10 11.76
N PRO A 205 -5.06 -5.94 12.70
CA PRO A 205 -3.92 -6.85 12.85
C PRO A 205 -4.31 -8.30 13.17
N ASP A 206 -5.43 -8.55 13.81
CA ASP A 206 -5.89 -9.92 14.10
C ASP A 206 -6.34 -10.64 12.82
N GLU A 207 -7.12 -9.97 11.99
CA GLU A 207 -7.64 -10.51 10.74
C GLU A 207 -6.52 -10.65 9.70
N GLU A 208 -5.69 -9.62 9.57
CA GLU A 208 -4.53 -9.60 8.67
C GLU A 208 -3.54 -10.73 8.99
N ILE A 209 -3.12 -10.85 10.26
CA ILE A 209 -2.18 -11.90 10.69
C ILE A 209 -2.81 -13.30 10.59
N ALA A 210 -4.11 -13.45 10.85
CA ALA A 210 -4.80 -14.72 10.68
C ALA A 210 -4.75 -15.16 9.22
N GLU A 211 -4.99 -14.25 8.26
CA GLU A 211 -4.98 -14.56 6.84
C GLU A 211 -3.56 -14.87 6.33
N LEU A 212 -2.55 -14.07 6.75
CA LEU A 212 -1.14 -14.38 6.48
C LEU A 212 -0.76 -15.78 7.02
N THR A 213 -1.23 -16.08 8.25
CA THR A 213 -0.99 -17.38 8.88
C THR A 213 -1.70 -18.51 8.13
N ARG A 214 -2.91 -18.29 7.62
CA ARG A 214 -3.67 -19.29 6.86
C ARG A 214 -2.90 -19.77 5.63
N VAL A 215 -2.33 -18.84 4.86
CA VAL A 215 -1.69 -19.14 3.58
C VAL A 215 -0.24 -19.64 3.71
N VAL A 216 0.45 -19.37 4.81
CA VAL A 216 1.80 -19.91 5.05
C VAL A 216 1.72 -21.37 5.50
N LYS A 217 2.72 -22.20 5.12
CA LYS A 217 2.84 -23.61 5.52
C LYS A 217 3.19 -23.76 7.01
N PRO A 218 2.84 -24.90 7.65
CA PRO A 218 3.44 -25.25 8.94
C PRO A 218 4.97 -25.21 8.86
N GLY A 219 5.62 -24.59 9.84
CA GLY A 219 7.08 -24.38 9.85
C GLY A 219 7.59 -23.26 8.93
N GLY A 220 6.70 -22.62 8.14
CA GLY A 220 7.04 -21.50 7.29
C GLY A 220 7.22 -20.18 8.06
N TRP A 221 7.58 -19.12 7.36
CA TRP A 221 7.92 -17.83 7.95
C TRP A 221 6.95 -16.74 7.54
N LEU A 222 6.55 -15.93 8.50
CA LEU A 222 5.96 -14.60 8.30
C LEU A 222 7.05 -13.56 8.50
N LEU A 223 7.16 -12.60 7.58
CA LEU A 223 8.14 -11.50 7.64
C LEU A 223 7.43 -10.16 7.49
N ASP A 224 7.86 -9.15 8.26
CA ASP A 224 7.48 -7.76 8.03
C ASP A 224 8.75 -6.91 7.89
N CYS A 225 8.90 -6.24 6.74
CA CYS A 225 10.11 -5.51 6.37
C CYS A 225 9.74 -4.13 5.78
N PRO A 226 9.38 -3.14 6.64
CA PRO A 226 8.91 -1.84 6.19
C PRO A 226 9.92 -1.05 5.35
N GLY A 227 11.22 -1.18 5.62
CA GLY A 227 12.27 -0.41 4.97
C GLY A 227 12.63 0.89 5.70
N ASP A 228 13.65 1.57 5.19
CA ASP A 228 14.22 2.76 5.81
C ASP A 228 13.31 3.98 5.62
N GLN A 229 13.26 4.86 6.62
CA GLN A 229 12.44 6.07 6.59
C GLN A 229 13.23 7.27 7.12
N HIS A 230 12.93 8.46 6.59
CA HIS A 230 13.48 9.74 7.08
C HIS A 230 12.88 10.16 8.44
N ARG A 231 11.81 9.51 8.88
CA ARG A 231 11.16 9.78 10.16
C ARG A 231 11.51 8.72 11.19
N LYS A 232 11.56 9.13 12.46
CA LYS A 232 11.71 8.18 13.56
C LYS A 232 10.52 7.21 13.58
N THR A 233 10.85 5.93 13.59
CA THR A 233 9.88 4.84 13.77
C THR A 233 9.98 4.27 15.18
N PHE A 234 8.99 3.48 15.57
CA PHE A 234 8.93 2.79 16.85
C PHE A 234 8.61 1.32 16.60
N PRO A 235 8.96 0.44 17.55
CA PRO A 235 8.58 -0.96 17.46
C PRO A 235 7.07 -1.14 17.25
N ASN A 236 6.69 -2.06 16.37
CA ASN A 236 5.28 -2.41 16.15
C ASN A 236 4.79 -3.32 17.29
N GLN A 237 4.09 -2.73 18.26
CA GLN A 237 3.60 -3.45 19.42
C GLN A 237 2.60 -4.55 19.04
N ALA A 238 1.78 -4.33 18.01
CA ALA A 238 0.82 -5.32 17.55
C ALA A 238 1.49 -6.62 17.10
N LEU A 239 2.66 -6.55 16.47
CA LEU A 239 3.45 -7.72 16.10
C LEU A 239 4.13 -8.36 17.32
N LEU A 240 4.75 -7.54 18.20
CA LEU A 240 5.48 -8.04 19.36
C LEU A 240 4.54 -8.79 20.34
N GLU A 241 3.37 -8.24 20.62
CA GLU A 241 2.35 -8.88 21.48
C GLU A 241 1.84 -10.22 20.91
N ARG A 242 1.98 -10.42 19.59
CA ARG A 242 1.63 -11.68 18.92
C ARG A 242 2.82 -12.61 18.68
N GLY A 243 3.93 -12.36 19.39
CA GLY A 243 5.10 -13.24 19.43
C GLY A 243 5.98 -13.18 18.18
N TRP A 244 6.03 -12.04 17.48
CA TRP A 244 7.00 -11.84 16.43
C TRP A 244 8.36 -11.44 17.02
N GLU A 245 9.44 -11.93 16.42
CA GLU A 245 10.82 -11.57 16.75
C GLU A 245 11.18 -10.24 16.07
N GLU A 246 11.66 -9.27 16.84
CA GLU A 246 12.16 -8.00 16.32
C GLU A 246 13.62 -8.12 15.88
N HIS A 247 13.94 -7.53 14.75
CA HIS A 247 15.30 -7.34 14.23
C HIS A 247 15.46 -5.88 13.81
N SER A 248 16.17 -5.09 14.60
CA SER A 248 16.43 -3.67 14.28
C SER A 248 17.84 -3.47 13.73
N TYR A 249 18.01 -2.37 12.98
CA TYR A 249 19.30 -1.94 12.45
C TYR A 249 19.32 -0.41 12.28
N GLU A 250 20.50 0.16 12.13
CA GLU A 250 20.64 1.56 11.73
C GLU A 250 20.42 1.66 10.21
N GLY A 251 19.36 2.35 9.81
CA GLY A 251 18.99 2.54 8.41
C GLY A 251 19.84 3.61 7.71
N THR A 252 19.62 3.74 6.40
CA THR A 252 20.33 4.66 5.50
C THR A 252 20.30 6.12 5.97
N PHE A 253 19.25 6.52 6.70
CA PHE A 253 19.07 7.89 7.18
C PHE A 253 19.56 8.11 8.63
N GLY A 254 20.34 7.18 9.19
CA GLY A 254 20.86 7.26 10.56
C GLY A 254 19.77 7.09 11.64
N LEU A 255 18.64 6.50 11.28
CA LEU A 255 17.52 6.20 12.18
C LEU A 255 17.39 4.69 12.35
N THR A 256 16.89 4.26 13.52
CA THR A 256 16.60 2.85 13.73
C THR A 256 15.41 2.41 12.88
N THR A 257 15.60 1.34 12.10
CA THR A 257 14.57 0.66 11.31
C THR A 257 14.28 -0.67 11.96
N TYR A 258 13.00 -0.99 12.09
CA TYR A 258 12.50 -2.23 12.68
C TYR A 258 11.96 -3.14 11.59
N ARG A 259 12.26 -4.44 11.72
CA ARG A 259 11.74 -5.51 10.88
C ARG A 259 11.45 -6.72 11.75
N TYR A 260 10.56 -7.58 11.31
CA TYR A 260 10.03 -8.65 12.16
C TYR A 260 9.96 -9.96 11.42
N ARG A 261 10.04 -11.06 12.18
CA ARG A 261 9.75 -12.39 11.66
C ARG A 261 9.04 -13.24 12.70
N LYS A 262 8.29 -14.22 12.22
CA LYS A 262 7.65 -15.23 13.07
C LYS A 262 7.64 -16.56 12.35
N GLN A 263 8.11 -17.62 12.97
CA GLN A 263 7.91 -18.97 12.48
C GLN A 263 6.53 -19.46 12.89
N VAL A 264 5.81 -20.06 11.93
CA VAL A 264 4.43 -20.50 12.16
C VAL A 264 4.43 -21.99 12.55
N HIS A 265 3.84 -22.28 13.69
CA HIS A 265 3.60 -23.64 14.22
C HIS A 265 2.10 -23.87 14.24
N LYS A 266 1.57 -24.69 13.32
CA LYS A 266 0.16 -25.08 13.21
C LYS A 266 0.00 -26.56 13.52
#